data_c86bcd8f298d96546e99d1a9cf49b91b
#
_entry.id   c86bcd8f298d96546e99d1a9cf49b91b
#
_cell.length_a   1.000
_cell.length_b   1.000
_cell.length_c   1.000
_cell.angle_alpha   90.00
_cell.angle_beta   90.00
_cell.angle_gamma   90.00
#
_symmetry.space_group_name_H-M   'P 1'
#
loop_
_entity.id
_entity.type
_entity.pdbx_description
1 polymer ?
#
loop_
_entity_poly.entity_id
_entity_poly.type
_entity_poly.pdbx_seq_one_letter_code
_entity_poly.pdbx_strand_id
1 'polypeptide(L)'
;MKKLLLATLVALSPLCAAAQRADIGSLRTYATKAMPRCPGSVITLDQLPSSGPAGFIPYDLTQTSTDKYCGSKKTLLYSPASQQIVVGTVFPLAPDQRPVTDRIAEVVMQALKQPVNVTVAPFPLPDGLRAVNMARDTPFGTFSYHGFLDQSQMWMMVGFRGSLRTDPSQSLLDAVNLSSAVRRGNPKSKVKIVEISDFECPTCGRAHKKVEPIVAKNLSKVDYYRLDMPLFEMHPWAMDAALGARAIARVAPAKYWDYDNWIYANQEVIGKQSFEKVLKDYCEDHDINYAAVQKIVKSQPERNALLEQVSRLFDIGINSTPTYIINGVVMGFGPEGQFTIDAIKKALGVK
;
A
#
# COMPACT_ATOMS: atom_id res chain seq x y z
N MET A 1 1.73 -12.01 -69.56
CA MET A 1 1.14 -12.42 -68.28
C MET A 1 1.51 -11.37 -67.24
N LYS A 2 0.64 -10.38 -66.98
CA LYS A 2 0.88 -9.34 -65.97
C LYS A 2 0.25 -9.80 -64.65
N LYS A 3 1.07 -9.99 -63.60
CA LYS A 3 0.60 -10.28 -62.26
C LYS A 3 0.15 -8.97 -61.60
N LEU A 4 -1.12 -8.88 -61.30
CA LEU A 4 -1.71 -7.82 -60.48
C LEU A 4 -1.39 -8.10 -59.03
N LEU A 5 -0.61 -7.22 -58.38
CA LEU A 5 -0.48 -7.21 -56.90
C LEU A 5 -1.68 -6.44 -56.34
N LEU A 6 -2.57 -7.15 -55.66
CA LEU A 6 -3.62 -6.55 -54.83
C LEU A 6 -2.98 -6.10 -53.50
N ALA A 7 -2.81 -4.81 -53.33
CA ALA A 7 -2.49 -4.22 -52.04
C ALA A 7 -3.79 -4.10 -51.21
N THR A 8 -4.00 -4.95 -50.26
CA THR A 8 -5.07 -4.80 -49.26
C THR A 8 -4.71 -3.68 -48.28
N LEU A 9 -5.28 -2.49 -48.51
CA LEU A 9 -5.31 -1.46 -47.48
C LEU A 9 -6.25 -1.94 -46.37
N VAL A 10 -5.68 -2.28 -45.20
CA VAL A 10 -6.45 -2.45 -43.98
C VAL A 10 -6.83 -1.05 -43.49
N ALA A 11 -8.01 -0.60 -43.88
CA ALA A 11 -8.61 0.58 -43.28
C ALA A 11 -8.93 0.26 -41.82
N LEU A 12 -8.16 0.80 -40.88
CA LEU A 12 -8.50 0.83 -39.47
C LEU A 12 -9.85 1.52 -39.33
N SER A 13 -10.87 0.74 -38.97
CA SER A 13 -12.24 1.23 -38.87
C SER A 13 -12.34 2.32 -37.78
N PRO A 14 -13.15 3.37 -37.99
CA PRO A 14 -13.37 4.43 -37.00
C PRO A 14 -13.90 3.93 -35.64
N LEU A 15 -14.49 2.73 -35.61
CA LEU A 15 -14.89 2.04 -34.38
C LEU A 15 -13.71 1.68 -33.48
N CYS A 16 -12.56 1.25 -34.03
CA CYS A 16 -11.35 0.97 -33.23
C CYS A 16 -10.80 2.24 -32.58
N ALA A 17 -10.81 3.38 -33.28
CA ALA A 17 -10.33 4.65 -32.72
C ALA A 17 -11.28 5.22 -31.65
N ALA A 18 -12.58 4.98 -31.76
CA ALA A 18 -13.58 5.41 -30.79
C ALA A 18 -13.50 4.54 -29.50
N ALA A 19 -13.34 3.23 -29.62
CA ALA A 19 -13.12 2.31 -28.50
C ALA A 19 -11.82 2.66 -27.73
N GLN A 20 -10.75 2.97 -28.44
CA GLN A 20 -9.47 3.37 -27.86
C GLN A 20 -9.55 4.72 -27.11
N ARG A 21 -10.34 5.67 -27.61
CA ARG A 21 -10.60 6.95 -26.91
C ARG A 21 -11.48 6.79 -25.68
N ALA A 22 -12.47 5.92 -25.71
CA ALA A 22 -13.30 5.59 -24.55
C ALA A 22 -12.46 4.95 -23.44
N ASP A 23 -11.52 4.07 -23.77
CA ASP A 23 -10.61 3.43 -22.84
C ASP A 23 -9.69 4.44 -22.14
N ILE A 24 -9.13 5.43 -22.85
CA ILE A 24 -8.27 6.47 -22.25
C ILE A 24 -9.03 7.32 -21.23
N GLY A 25 -10.29 7.66 -21.50
CA GLY A 25 -11.16 8.39 -20.57
C GLY A 25 -11.42 7.59 -19.29
N SER A 26 -11.71 6.31 -19.43
CA SER A 26 -11.90 5.38 -18.32
C SER A 26 -10.63 5.19 -17.50
N LEU A 27 -9.48 5.04 -18.16
CA LEU A 27 -8.17 4.94 -17.53
C LEU A 27 -7.81 6.19 -16.71
N ARG A 28 -8.07 7.39 -17.28
CA ARG A 28 -7.83 8.64 -16.56
C ARG A 28 -8.72 8.77 -15.33
N THR A 29 -9.99 8.38 -15.45
CA THR A 29 -10.94 8.37 -14.34
C THR A 29 -10.49 7.39 -13.26
N TYR A 30 -10.07 6.18 -13.64
CA TYR A 30 -9.52 5.18 -12.73
C TYR A 30 -8.27 5.70 -12.03
N ALA A 31 -7.29 6.20 -12.78
CA ALA A 31 -6.04 6.73 -12.24
C ALA A 31 -6.30 7.87 -11.25
N THR A 32 -7.21 8.79 -11.55
CA THR A 32 -7.57 9.90 -10.66
C THR A 32 -8.17 9.41 -9.33
N LYS A 33 -8.92 8.29 -9.34
CA LYS A 33 -9.46 7.69 -8.12
C LYS A 33 -8.43 6.87 -7.35
N ALA A 34 -7.54 6.17 -8.06
CA ALA A 34 -6.53 5.27 -7.46
C ALA A 34 -5.32 6.01 -6.86
N MET A 35 -5.05 7.26 -7.33
CA MET A 35 -3.93 8.05 -6.82
C MET A 35 -4.25 8.70 -5.47
N PRO A 36 -3.25 8.85 -4.57
CA PRO A 36 -3.43 9.60 -3.35
C PRO A 36 -3.95 11.01 -3.60
N ARG A 37 -4.88 11.47 -2.77
CA ARG A 37 -5.34 12.85 -2.82
C ARG A 37 -4.31 13.80 -2.23
N CYS A 38 -3.95 14.82 -3.02
CA CYS A 38 -2.98 15.84 -2.65
C CYS A 38 -3.57 17.23 -2.88
N PRO A 39 -3.15 18.26 -2.11
CA PRO A 39 -3.59 19.63 -2.32
C PRO A 39 -3.25 20.11 -3.74
N GLY A 40 -4.23 20.71 -4.44
CA GLY A 40 -4.03 21.25 -5.79
C GLY A 40 -3.49 20.25 -6.82
N SER A 41 -3.77 18.95 -6.64
CA SER A 41 -3.19 17.93 -7.50
C SER A 41 -3.74 17.96 -8.93
N VAL A 42 -2.82 17.83 -9.88
CA VAL A 42 -3.13 17.58 -11.31
C VAL A 42 -2.55 16.22 -11.66
N ILE A 43 -3.37 15.37 -12.26
CA ILE A 43 -2.98 14.03 -12.70
C ILE A 43 -2.96 14.00 -14.22
N THR A 44 -1.80 13.65 -14.79
CA THR A 44 -1.64 13.41 -16.22
C THR A 44 -1.40 11.92 -16.48
N LEU A 45 -1.86 11.47 -17.64
CA LEU A 45 -1.70 10.11 -18.13
C LEU A 45 -1.28 10.19 -19.59
N ASP A 46 -0.01 9.94 -19.86
CA ASP A 46 0.60 10.06 -21.17
C ASP A 46 1.09 8.70 -21.66
N GLN A 47 0.62 8.25 -22.82
CA GLN A 47 1.05 6.97 -23.38
C GLN A 47 2.53 7.01 -23.74
N LEU A 48 3.29 6.01 -23.29
CA LEU A 48 4.70 5.89 -23.61
C LEU A 48 4.88 5.31 -25.02
N PRO A 49 5.83 5.84 -25.80
CA PRO A 49 6.11 5.34 -27.15
C PRO A 49 6.88 4.01 -27.15
N SER A 50 7.41 3.61 -26.00
CA SER A 50 8.25 2.39 -25.87
C SER A 50 7.39 1.13 -25.76
N SER A 51 7.97 -0.01 -26.22
CA SER A 51 7.43 -1.34 -25.93
C SER A 51 7.47 -1.57 -24.42
N GLY A 52 6.37 -2.06 -23.86
CA GLY A 52 6.25 -2.49 -22.48
C GLY A 52 6.04 -4.01 -22.40
N PRO A 53 5.63 -4.49 -21.23
CA PRO A 53 5.24 -5.89 -21.06
C PRO A 53 4.22 -6.34 -22.10
N ALA A 54 4.38 -7.55 -22.62
CA ALA A 54 3.53 -8.09 -23.67
C ALA A 54 2.06 -8.09 -23.25
N GLY A 55 1.18 -7.55 -24.13
CA GLY A 55 -0.26 -7.44 -23.86
C GLY A 55 -0.67 -6.22 -23.05
N PHE A 56 0.29 -5.36 -22.68
CA PHE A 56 0.04 -4.13 -21.93
C PHE A 56 0.48 -2.88 -22.73
N ILE A 57 -0.28 -1.82 -22.56
CA ILE A 57 0.05 -0.48 -23.05
C ILE A 57 0.58 0.31 -21.87
N PRO A 58 1.82 0.81 -21.92
CA PRO A 58 2.40 1.59 -20.84
C PRO A 58 2.04 3.06 -20.91
N TYR A 59 1.77 3.66 -19.75
CA TYR A 59 1.52 5.09 -19.59
C TYR A 59 2.38 5.66 -18.47
N ASP A 60 2.90 6.87 -18.65
CA ASP A 60 3.39 7.70 -17.56
C ASP A 60 2.18 8.28 -16.81
N LEU A 61 2.08 7.92 -15.54
CA LEU A 61 1.10 8.46 -14.60
C LEU A 61 1.82 9.43 -13.67
N THR A 62 1.61 10.72 -13.90
CA THR A 62 2.26 11.78 -13.13
C THR A 62 1.22 12.54 -12.31
N GLN A 63 1.50 12.70 -11.05
CA GLN A 63 0.76 13.58 -10.14
C GLN A 63 1.67 14.73 -9.70
N THR A 64 1.27 15.94 -10.02
CA THR A 64 1.86 17.17 -9.46
C THR A 64 0.95 17.70 -8.36
N SER A 65 1.51 18.43 -7.41
CA SER A 65 0.79 19.01 -6.27
C SER A 65 1.41 20.34 -5.87
N THR A 66 0.62 21.20 -5.24
CA THR A 66 1.12 22.40 -4.55
C THR A 66 1.91 22.05 -3.28
N ASP A 67 1.69 20.85 -2.73
CA ASP A 67 2.49 20.28 -1.64
C ASP A 67 3.65 19.45 -2.22
N LYS A 68 4.88 19.92 -2.01
CA LYS A 68 6.11 19.25 -2.48
C LYS A 68 6.31 17.82 -2.00
N TYR A 69 5.65 17.41 -0.93
CA TYR A 69 5.72 16.05 -0.38
C TYR A 69 4.66 15.11 -0.95
N CYS A 70 3.80 15.60 -1.84
CA CYS A 70 2.64 14.87 -2.31
C CYS A 70 2.63 14.64 -3.84
N GLY A 71 3.73 14.87 -4.52
CA GLY A 71 3.88 14.55 -5.95
C GLY A 71 4.36 13.11 -6.15
N SER A 72 4.00 12.50 -7.27
CA SER A 72 4.50 11.18 -7.63
C SER A 72 4.53 10.95 -9.14
N LYS A 73 5.45 10.10 -9.57
CA LYS A 73 5.51 9.57 -10.92
C LYS A 73 5.52 8.03 -10.84
N LYS A 74 4.60 7.38 -11.56
CA LYS A 74 4.46 5.93 -11.63
C LYS A 74 4.22 5.51 -13.07
N THR A 75 4.39 4.23 -13.37
CA THR A 75 3.93 3.66 -14.62
C THR A 75 2.55 3.02 -14.40
N LEU A 76 1.62 3.30 -15.29
CA LEU A 76 0.36 2.57 -15.40
C LEU A 76 0.44 1.67 -16.63
N LEU A 77 0.29 0.38 -16.43
CA LEU A 77 0.18 -0.62 -17.49
C LEU A 77 -1.29 -0.99 -17.65
N TYR A 78 -1.81 -0.94 -18.85
CA TYR A 78 -3.17 -1.33 -19.17
C TYR A 78 -3.22 -2.44 -20.21
N SER A 79 -3.96 -3.50 -19.91
CA SER A 79 -4.25 -4.58 -20.86
C SER A 79 -5.65 -4.39 -21.44
N PRO A 80 -5.81 -4.03 -22.72
CA PRO A 80 -7.13 -3.90 -23.36
C PRO A 80 -7.91 -5.22 -23.38
N ALA A 81 -7.22 -6.34 -23.54
CA ALA A 81 -7.84 -7.67 -23.65
C ALA A 81 -8.49 -8.12 -22.32
N SER A 82 -7.80 -7.95 -21.20
CA SER A 82 -8.28 -8.35 -19.88
C SER A 82 -8.91 -7.20 -19.07
N GLN A 83 -8.70 -5.96 -19.49
CA GLN A 83 -9.03 -4.72 -18.76
C GLN A 83 -8.34 -4.63 -17.39
N GLN A 84 -7.23 -5.34 -17.25
CA GLN A 84 -6.38 -5.27 -16.07
C GLN A 84 -5.48 -4.03 -16.11
N ILE A 85 -5.19 -3.51 -14.94
CA ILE A 85 -4.31 -2.37 -14.72
C ILE A 85 -3.27 -2.78 -13.69
N VAL A 86 -2.02 -2.38 -13.92
CA VAL A 86 -0.97 -2.40 -12.90
C VAL A 86 -0.44 -0.97 -12.74
N VAL A 87 -0.47 -0.44 -11.53
CA VAL A 87 0.08 0.89 -11.22
C VAL A 87 1.26 0.73 -10.27
N GLY A 88 2.44 1.11 -10.71
CA GLY A 88 3.64 0.93 -9.88
C GLY A 88 4.92 1.28 -10.60
N THR A 89 5.96 0.51 -10.34
CA THR A 89 7.27 0.63 -10.97
C THR A 89 7.51 -0.55 -11.91
N VAL A 90 8.00 -0.26 -13.10
CA VAL A 90 8.35 -1.25 -14.12
C VAL A 90 9.87 -1.27 -14.27
N PHE A 91 10.45 -2.44 -14.20
CA PHE A 91 11.88 -2.68 -14.30
C PHE A 91 12.20 -3.49 -15.55
N PRO A 92 13.01 -2.96 -16.50
CA PRO A 92 13.54 -3.76 -17.56
C PRO A 92 14.56 -4.75 -17.01
N LEU A 93 14.51 -5.99 -17.46
CA LEU A 93 15.47 -7.03 -17.11
C LEU A 93 16.54 -7.16 -18.21
N ALA A 94 17.78 -7.44 -17.83
CA ALA A 94 18.87 -7.63 -18.78
C ALA A 94 18.55 -8.76 -19.77
N PRO A 95 18.79 -8.58 -21.09
CA PRO A 95 18.50 -9.59 -22.11
C PRO A 95 19.63 -10.62 -22.21
N ASP A 96 19.99 -11.25 -21.10
CA ASP A 96 21.07 -12.24 -21.04
C ASP A 96 20.56 -13.66 -20.75
N GLN A 97 21.47 -14.64 -20.75
CA GLN A 97 21.15 -16.07 -20.62
C GLN A 97 21.02 -16.53 -19.15
N ARG A 98 21.22 -15.66 -18.18
CA ARG A 98 21.08 -16.03 -16.77
C ARG A 98 19.64 -16.41 -16.44
N PRO A 99 19.41 -17.23 -15.41
CA PRO A 99 18.06 -17.47 -14.89
C PRO A 99 17.33 -16.15 -14.62
N VAL A 100 16.06 -16.11 -14.92
CA VAL A 100 15.25 -14.88 -14.72
C VAL A 100 15.24 -14.44 -13.26
N THR A 101 15.32 -15.38 -12.33
CA THR A 101 15.44 -15.12 -10.88
C THR A 101 16.68 -14.28 -10.55
N ASP A 102 17.81 -14.56 -11.18
CA ASP A 102 19.08 -13.85 -10.94
C ASP A 102 19.01 -12.43 -11.51
N ARG A 103 18.40 -12.28 -12.70
CA ARG A 103 18.18 -10.97 -13.32
C ARG A 103 17.25 -10.09 -12.49
N ILE A 104 16.19 -10.68 -11.90
CA ILE A 104 15.28 -9.99 -10.97
C ILE A 104 16.04 -9.62 -9.69
N ALA A 105 16.79 -10.55 -9.10
CA ALA A 105 17.55 -10.29 -7.88
C ALA A 105 18.55 -9.14 -8.05
N GLU A 106 19.19 -9.03 -9.21
CA GLU A 106 20.10 -7.93 -9.54
C GLU A 106 19.39 -6.57 -9.56
N VAL A 107 18.26 -6.48 -10.24
CA VAL A 107 17.47 -5.24 -10.31
C VAL A 107 16.97 -4.83 -8.93
N VAL A 108 16.50 -5.79 -8.12
CA VAL A 108 16.05 -5.55 -6.75
C VAL A 108 17.21 -5.12 -5.84
N MET A 109 18.39 -5.75 -5.97
CA MET A 109 19.60 -5.34 -5.26
C MET A 109 19.98 -3.89 -5.59
N GLN A 110 19.85 -3.47 -6.85
CA GLN A 110 20.13 -2.08 -7.24
C GLN A 110 19.12 -1.10 -6.64
N ALA A 111 17.84 -1.49 -6.52
CA ALA A 111 16.76 -0.66 -6.01
C ALA A 111 16.75 -0.58 -4.48
N LEU A 112 16.84 -1.71 -3.80
CA LEU A 112 16.70 -1.81 -2.34
C LEU A 112 18.04 -1.80 -1.59
N LYS A 113 19.17 -1.98 -2.29
CA LYS A 113 20.51 -2.16 -1.69
C LYS A 113 20.60 -3.35 -0.73
N GLN A 114 19.74 -4.34 -0.93
CA GLN A 114 19.63 -5.53 -0.08
C GLN A 114 19.42 -6.78 -0.94
N PRO A 115 20.04 -7.91 -0.62
CA PRO A 115 19.85 -9.15 -1.33
C PRO A 115 18.46 -9.74 -1.07
N VAL A 116 17.91 -10.39 -2.08
CA VAL A 116 16.62 -11.10 -1.99
C VAL A 116 16.73 -12.48 -2.63
N ASN A 117 15.99 -13.44 -2.10
CA ASN A 117 15.74 -14.73 -2.71
C ASN A 117 14.49 -14.61 -3.59
N VAL A 118 14.65 -14.86 -4.89
CA VAL A 118 13.57 -14.70 -5.88
C VAL A 118 12.96 -16.03 -6.24
N THR A 119 11.63 -16.11 -6.19
CA THR A 119 10.87 -17.21 -6.75
C THR A 119 9.81 -16.70 -7.72
N VAL A 120 9.57 -17.44 -8.80
CA VAL A 120 8.58 -17.10 -9.82
C VAL A 120 7.54 -18.22 -9.87
N ALA A 121 6.27 -17.86 -9.81
CA ALA A 121 5.18 -18.83 -9.88
C ALA A 121 5.25 -19.66 -11.17
N PRO A 122 5.03 -20.99 -11.12
CA PRO A 122 5.14 -21.85 -12.29
C PRO A 122 4.04 -21.59 -13.33
N PHE A 123 2.87 -21.12 -12.89
CA PHE A 123 1.71 -20.88 -13.75
C PHE A 123 1.43 -19.39 -13.89
N PRO A 124 1.00 -18.94 -15.09
CA PRO A 124 0.61 -17.56 -15.30
C PRO A 124 -0.76 -17.26 -14.69
N LEU A 125 -0.97 -15.99 -14.37
CA LEU A 125 -2.26 -15.40 -14.07
C LEU A 125 -3.11 -15.26 -15.37
N PRO A 126 -4.43 -14.99 -15.27
CA PRO A 126 -5.29 -14.88 -16.46
C PRO A 126 -4.88 -13.84 -17.50
N ASP A 127 -4.08 -12.85 -17.12
CA ASP A 127 -3.53 -11.83 -18.01
C ASP A 127 -2.13 -12.17 -18.56
N GLY A 128 -1.64 -13.38 -18.28
CA GLY A 128 -0.35 -13.88 -18.74
C GLY A 128 0.84 -13.48 -17.87
N LEU A 129 0.64 -12.65 -16.85
CA LEU A 129 1.69 -12.32 -15.88
C LEU A 129 1.96 -13.51 -14.95
N ARG A 130 3.19 -13.65 -14.48
CA ARG A 130 3.54 -14.62 -13.41
C ARG A 130 3.86 -13.88 -12.13
N ALA A 131 3.33 -14.36 -11.01
CA ALA A 131 3.65 -13.79 -9.71
C ALA A 131 5.13 -14.04 -9.37
N VAL A 132 5.75 -13.03 -8.79
CA VAL A 132 7.13 -13.04 -8.31
C VAL A 132 7.13 -12.76 -6.82
N ASN A 133 7.83 -13.58 -6.05
CA ASN A 133 8.10 -13.33 -4.64
C ASN A 133 9.60 -13.05 -4.46
N MET A 134 9.92 -11.96 -3.77
CA MET A 134 11.27 -11.49 -3.48
C MET A 134 11.44 -11.44 -1.97
N ALA A 135 11.93 -12.52 -1.38
CA ALA A 135 12.02 -12.72 0.05
C ALA A 135 13.41 -12.37 0.59
N ARG A 136 13.47 -11.77 1.76
CA ARG A 136 14.70 -11.56 2.51
C ARG A 136 14.50 -11.84 4.00
N ASP A 137 15.55 -12.28 4.66
CA ASP A 137 15.52 -12.49 6.10
C ASP A 137 15.70 -11.18 6.87
N THR A 138 14.96 -11.05 7.96
CA THR A 138 15.04 -9.94 8.91
C THR A 138 15.15 -10.51 10.33
N PRO A 139 15.52 -9.71 11.34
CA PRO A 139 15.53 -10.15 12.74
C PRO A 139 14.17 -10.66 13.25
N PHE A 140 13.09 -10.33 12.52
CA PHE A 140 11.71 -10.67 12.92
C PHE A 140 11.14 -11.86 12.15
N GLY A 141 11.79 -12.29 11.07
CA GLY A 141 11.39 -13.36 10.17
C GLY A 141 11.61 -12.98 8.71
N THR A 142 11.07 -13.76 7.80
CA THR A 142 11.20 -13.50 6.36
C THR A 142 10.21 -12.42 5.92
N PHE A 143 10.74 -11.34 5.34
CA PHE A 143 9.96 -10.28 4.72
C PHE A 143 9.94 -10.46 3.20
N SER A 144 8.78 -10.30 2.59
CA SER A 144 8.59 -10.51 1.15
C SER A 144 8.10 -9.23 0.46
N TYR A 145 8.60 -8.98 -0.74
CA TYR A 145 8.00 -8.08 -1.71
C TYR A 145 7.40 -8.91 -2.83
N HIS A 146 6.28 -8.46 -3.39
CA HIS A 146 5.64 -9.17 -4.47
C HIS A 146 5.61 -8.34 -5.74
N GLY A 147 5.69 -9.02 -6.87
CA GLY A 147 5.68 -8.39 -8.17
C GLY A 147 5.12 -9.33 -9.23
N PHE A 148 5.25 -8.90 -10.47
CA PHE A 148 4.78 -9.63 -11.64
C PHE A 148 5.88 -9.65 -12.70
N LEU A 149 6.05 -10.80 -13.32
CA LEU A 149 6.93 -11.02 -14.46
C LEU A 149 6.06 -11.18 -15.71
N ASP A 150 6.41 -10.49 -16.78
CA ASP A 150 5.73 -10.66 -18.06
C ASP A 150 6.13 -11.96 -18.79
N GLN A 151 5.36 -12.35 -19.82
CA GLN A 151 5.62 -13.58 -20.57
C GLN A 151 6.96 -13.59 -21.30
N SER A 152 7.44 -12.43 -21.75
CA SER A 152 8.75 -12.33 -22.42
C SER A 152 9.93 -12.47 -21.47
N GLN A 153 9.69 -12.39 -20.18
CA GLN A 153 10.71 -12.35 -19.12
C GLN A 153 11.70 -11.17 -19.26
N MET A 154 11.25 -10.11 -19.91
CA MET A 154 12.04 -8.89 -20.12
C MET A 154 11.64 -7.76 -19.18
N TRP A 155 10.52 -7.92 -18.46
CA TRP A 155 9.95 -6.88 -17.62
C TRP A 155 9.45 -7.44 -16.30
N MET A 156 9.88 -6.83 -15.21
CA MET A 156 9.32 -7.06 -13.87
C MET A 156 8.55 -5.81 -13.44
N MET A 157 7.44 -6.00 -12.73
CA MET A 157 6.57 -4.94 -12.23
C MET A 157 6.33 -5.13 -10.76
N VAL A 158 6.38 -4.03 -10.00
CA VAL A 158 5.97 -3.99 -8.59
C VAL A 158 4.92 -2.91 -8.44
N GLY A 159 3.76 -3.23 -7.90
CA GLY A 159 2.70 -2.26 -7.71
C GLY A 159 1.31 -2.85 -7.56
N PHE A 160 0.35 -1.96 -7.40
CA PHE A 160 -1.06 -2.29 -7.25
C PHE A 160 -1.65 -2.83 -8.55
N ARG A 161 -2.32 -3.96 -8.46
CA ARG A 161 -3.05 -4.58 -9.57
C ARG A 161 -4.55 -4.38 -9.38
N GLY A 162 -5.20 -3.88 -10.40
CA GLY A 162 -6.64 -3.61 -10.42
C GLY A 162 -7.27 -3.89 -11.77
N SER A 163 -8.52 -3.52 -11.93
CA SER A 163 -9.27 -3.69 -13.19
C SER A 163 -10.18 -2.50 -13.44
N LEU A 164 -10.35 -2.11 -14.70
CA LEU A 164 -11.37 -1.10 -15.09
C LEU A 164 -12.81 -1.54 -14.78
N ARG A 165 -13.03 -2.84 -14.52
CA ARG A 165 -14.35 -3.39 -14.20
C ARG A 165 -14.75 -3.21 -12.74
N THR A 166 -13.81 -2.79 -11.87
CA THR A 166 -14.03 -2.62 -10.43
C THR A 166 -13.80 -1.17 -10.02
N ASP A 167 -14.50 -0.71 -8.99
CA ASP A 167 -14.22 0.60 -8.40
C ASP A 167 -12.85 0.56 -7.71
N PRO A 168 -11.92 1.47 -8.05
CA PRO A 168 -10.57 1.46 -7.47
C PRO A 168 -10.56 1.68 -5.97
N SER A 169 -11.53 2.41 -5.40
CA SER A 169 -11.63 2.63 -3.96
C SER A 169 -11.98 1.34 -3.21
N GLN A 170 -12.90 0.52 -3.77
CA GLN A 170 -13.22 -0.79 -3.20
C GLN A 170 -12.06 -1.76 -3.37
N SER A 171 -11.46 -1.81 -4.57
CA SER A 171 -10.29 -2.65 -4.83
C SER A 171 -9.13 -2.36 -3.87
N LEU A 172 -8.91 -1.08 -3.53
CA LEU A 172 -7.91 -0.69 -2.54
C LEU A 172 -8.24 -1.22 -1.14
N LEU A 173 -9.48 -1.03 -0.67
CA LEU A 173 -9.90 -1.51 0.65
C LEU A 173 -9.80 -3.04 0.77
N ASP A 174 -10.14 -3.76 -0.30
CA ASP A 174 -10.00 -5.22 -0.36
C ASP A 174 -8.52 -5.63 -0.30
N ALA A 175 -7.65 -4.92 -1.01
CA ALA A 175 -6.22 -5.18 -1.03
C ALA A 175 -5.53 -4.85 0.31
N VAL A 176 -5.98 -3.81 1.03
CA VAL A 176 -5.49 -3.46 2.38
C VAL A 176 -5.78 -4.58 3.38
N ASN A 177 -6.89 -5.30 3.23
CA ASN A 177 -7.32 -6.38 4.12
C ASN A 177 -7.44 -5.96 5.59
N LEU A 178 -8.61 -5.50 5.97
CA LEU A 178 -8.89 -4.98 7.31
C LEU A 178 -9.09 -6.07 8.40
N SER A 179 -8.88 -7.35 8.08
CA SER A 179 -9.13 -8.46 9.03
C SER A 179 -8.28 -8.41 10.29
N SER A 180 -7.10 -7.80 10.23
CA SER A 180 -6.18 -7.61 11.36
C SER A 180 -6.26 -6.21 11.98
N ALA A 181 -7.12 -5.33 11.46
CA ALA A 181 -7.28 -3.99 11.98
C ALA A 181 -8.01 -3.97 13.31
N VAL A 182 -7.59 -3.10 14.21
CA VAL A 182 -8.40 -2.78 15.38
C VAL A 182 -9.44 -1.74 14.99
N ARG A 183 -10.70 -2.01 15.37
CA ARG A 183 -11.87 -1.24 14.93
C ARG A 183 -12.57 -0.59 16.09
N ARG A 184 -13.08 0.62 15.87
CA ARG A 184 -14.03 1.30 16.75
C ARG A 184 -15.01 2.17 15.98
N GLY A 185 -16.02 2.68 16.65
CA GLY A 185 -17.03 3.54 16.08
C GLY A 185 -18.25 2.77 15.58
N ASN A 186 -18.96 3.33 14.61
CA ASN A 186 -20.23 2.80 14.12
C ASN A 186 -20.02 1.91 12.87
N PRO A 187 -20.20 0.58 12.96
CA PRO A 187 -20.04 -0.33 11.82
C PRO A 187 -21.04 -0.08 10.68
N LYS A 188 -22.12 0.66 10.93
CA LYS A 188 -23.11 1.02 9.90
C LYS A 188 -22.86 2.39 9.29
N SER A 189 -21.79 3.09 9.70
CA SER A 189 -21.43 4.38 9.12
C SER A 189 -21.04 4.25 7.66
N LYS A 190 -21.47 5.23 6.85
CA LYS A 190 -21.01 5.41 5.47
C LYS A 190 -19.60 6.02 5.40
N VAL A 191 -19.13 6.60 6.50
CA VAL A 191 -17.78 7.16 6.59
C VAL A 191 -16.86 6.09 7.15
N LYS A 192 -15.96 5.58 6.30
CA LYS A 192 -14.92 4.62 6.67
C LYS A 192 -13.58 5.33 6.66
N ILE A 193 -12.84 5.25 7.76
CA ILE A 193 -11.49 5.78 7.87
C ILE A 193 -10.57 4.63 8.30
N VAL A 194 -9.50 4.44 7.55
CA VAL A 194 -8.42 3.52 7.89
C VAL A 194 -7.18 4.36 8.17
N GLU A 195 -6.64 4.26 9.37
CA GLU A 195 -5.32 4.76 9.73
C GLU A 195 -4.30 3.64 9.60
N ILE A 196 -3.24 3.89 8.85
CA ILE A 196 -2.08 3.02 8.72
C ILE A 196 -0.91 3.75 9.36
N SER A 197 -0.41 3.23 10.48
CA SER A 197 0.42 4.00 11.40
C SER A 197 1.50 3.15 12.05
N ASP A 198 2.56 3.82 12.50
CA ASP A 198 3.70 3.24 13.22
C ASP A 198 3.84 3.92 14.57
N PHE A 199 3.89 3.15 15.64
CA PHE A 199 3.95 3.67 16.99
C PHE A 199 5.25 4.44 17.31
N GLU A 200 6.35 4.14 16.62
CA GLU A 200 7.61 4.85 16.82
C GLU A 200 7.74 6.08 15.94
N CYS A 201 7.00 6.17 14.84
CA CYS A 201 7.09 7.26 13.88
C CYS A 201 6.69 8.61 14.52
N PRO A 202 7.59 9.63 14.56
CA PRO A 202 7.27 10.91 15.17
C PRO A 202 6.14 11.65 14.44
N THR A 203 6.03 11.47 13.12
CA THR A 203 4.94 12.06 12.34
C THR A 203 3.60 11.40 12.67
N CYS A 204 3.58 10.11 12.98
CA CYS A 204 2.39 9.41 13.48
C CYS A 204 1.94 9.97 14.83
N GLY A 205 2.87 10.22 15.75
CA GLY A 205 2.54 10.86 17.03
C GLY A 205 1.95 12.26 16.86
N ARG A 206 2.49 13.06 15.93
CA ARG A 206 1.89 14.38 15.61
C ARG A 206 0.51 14.25 14.97
N ALA A 207 0.33 13.28 14.08
CA ALA A 207 -0.96 13.00 13.45
C ALA A 207 -1.99 12.55 14.47
N HIS A 208 -1.62 11.63 15.35
CA HIS A 208 -2.46 11.11 16.43
C HIS A 208 -2.99 12.26 17.32
N LYS A 209 -2.13 13.16 17.79
CA LYS A 209 -2.52 14.32 18.60
C LYS A 209 -3.58 15.20 17.92
N LYS A 210 -3.58 15.28 16.59
CA LYS A 210 -4.53 16.12 15.81
C LYS A 210 -5.79 15.37 15.40
N VAL A 211 -5.69 14.10 15.04
CA VAL A 211 -6.78 13.29 14.47
C VAL A 211 -7.61 12.60 15.57
N GLU A 212 -6.94 12.04 16.58
CA GLU A 212 -7.61 11.29 17.64
C GLU A 212 -8.75 12.07 18.33
N PRO A 213 -8.59 13.34 18.74
CA PRO A 213 -9.69 14.09 19.36
C PRO A 213 -10.88 14.29 18.42
N ILE A 214 -10.65 14.34 17.10
CA ILE A 214 -11.73 14.49 16.11
C ILE A 214 -12.50 13.18 16.00
N VAL A 215 -11.79 12.06 15.88
CA VAL A 215 -12.38 10.73 15.75
C VAL A 215 -13.13 10.33 17.01
N ALA A 216 -12.52 10.50 18.19
CA ALA A 216 -13.10 10.13 19.48
C ALA A 216 -14.44 10.86 19.75
N LYS A 217 -14.56 12.13 19.35
CA LYS A 217 -15.81 12.92 19.49
C LYS A 217 -16.88 12.52 18.48
N ASN A 218 -16.56 11.75 17.44
CA ASN A 218 -17.45 11.44 16.32
C ASN A 218 -17.62 9.94 16.06
N LEU A 219 -17.40 9.08 17.06
CA LEU A 219 -17.48 7.61 16.90
C LEU A 219 -18.85 7.13 16.37
N SER A 220 -19.94 7.82 16.65
CA SER A 220 -21.25 7.48 16.07
C SER A 220 -21.34 7.70 14.55
N LYS A 221 -20.45 8.52 13.98
CA LYS A 221 -20.46 8.95 12.57
C LYS A 221 -19.40 8.22 11.72
N VAL A 222 -18.49 7.46 12.32
CA VAL A 222 -17.36 6.85 11.63
C VAL A 222 -17.25 5.36 11.93
N ASP A 223 -16.86 4.60 10.91
CA ASP A 223 -16.32 3.24 11.01
C ASP A 223 -14.81 3.35 10.90
N TYR A 224 -14.11 3.34 12.05
CA TYR A 224 -12.68 3.63 12.14
C TYR A 224 -11.85 2.38 12.36
N TYR A 225 -10.81 2.24 11.57
CA TYR A 225 -9.86 1.13 11.59
C TYR A 225 -8.45 1.64 11.79
N ARG A 226 -7.68 0.94 12.62
CA ARG A 226 -6.24 1.15 12.75
C ARG A 226 -5.49 -0.11 12.35
N LEU A 227 -4.51 0.06 11.46
CA LEU A 227 -3.58 -0.97 11.01
C LEU A 227 -2.15 -0.56 11.37
N ASP A 228 -1.39 -1.51 11.91
CA ASP A 228 0.02 -1.31 12.20
C ASP A 228 0.84 -1.46 10.91
N MET A 229 1.77 -0.54 10.72
CA MET A 229 2.80 -0.58 9.68
C MET A 229 4.15 -0.19 10.28
N PRO A 230 4.76 -1.05 11.10
CA PRO A 230 6.06 -0.77 11.67
C PRO A 230 7.11 -0.65 10.56
N LEU A 231 7.78 0.49 10.48
CA LEU A 231 8.90 0.73 9.58
C LEU A 231 10.20 0.27 10.25
N PHE A 232 10.27 -1.00 10.56
CA PHE A 232 11.26 -1.65 11.44
C PHE A 232 12.72 -1.52 10.98
N GLU A 233 12.96 -1.09 9.76
CA GLU A 233 14.32 -0.79 9.28
C GLU A 233 14.81 0.59 9.74
N MET A 234 13.91 1.49 10.05
CA MET A 234 14.20 2.86 10.47
C MET A 234 13.84 3.10 11.94
N HIS A 235 12.91 2.33 12.47
CA HIS A 235 12.31 2.47 13.78
C HIS A 235 12.56 1.21 14.62
N PRO A 236 13.57 1.24 15.52
CA PRO A 236 14.07 0.04 16.19
C PRO A 236 13.08 -0.67 17.10
N TRP A 237 12.11 0.04 17.72
CA TRP A 237 11.11 -0.59 18.59
C TRP A 237 9.69 -0.66 17.96
N ALA A 238 9.52 -0.22 16.72
CA ALA A 238 8.23 -0.20 16.04
C ALA A 238 7.56 -1.59 15.93
N MET A 239 8.37 -2.63 15.63
CA MET A 239 7.86 -3.99 15.50
C MET A 239 7.32 -4.51 16.84
N ASP A 240 8.09 -4.33 17.91
CA ASP A 240 7.68 -4.79 19.24
C ASP A 240 6.46 -4.01 19.75
N ALA A 241 6.37 -2.71 19.45
CA ALA A 241 5.21 -1.90 19.78
C ALA A 241 3.94 -2.38 19.06
N ALA A 242 4.03 -2.66 17.77
CA ALA A 242 2.91 -3.18 16.99
C ALA A 242 2.48 -4.58 17.48
N LEU A 243 3.43 -5.46 17.82
CA LEU A 243 3.13 -6.77 18.41
C LEU A 243 2.50 -6.64 19.80
N GLY A 244 2.98 -5.70 20.62
CA GLY A 244 2.40 -5.38 21.93
C GLY A 244 0.95 -4.90 21.80
N ALA A 245 0.69 -3.98 20.86
CA ALA A 245 -0.65 -3.49 20.57
C ALA A 245 -1.62 -4.61 20.16
N ARG A 246 -1.19 -5.48 19.24
CA ARG A 246 -1.97 -6.65 18.81
C ARG A 246 -2.25 -7.62 19.96
N ALA A 247 -1.26 -7.82 20.84
CA ALA A 247 -1.42 -8.67 22.00
C ALA A 247 -2.43 -8.08 22.99
N ILE A 248 -2.34 -6.78 23.29
CA ILE A 248 -3.30 -6.07 24.15
C ILE A 248 -4.71 -6.11 23.54
N ALA A 249 -4.85 -5.89 22.22
CA ALA A 249 -6.15 -5.98 21.55
C ALA A 249 -6.84 -7.34 21.73
N ARG A 250 -6.06 -8.43 21.90
CA ARG A 250 -6.59 -9.78 22.12
C ARG A 250 -6.79 -10.14 23.61
N VAL A 251 -5.86 -9.74 24.48
CA VAL A 251 -5.88 -10.08 25.91
C VAL A 251 -6.82 -9.17 26.69
N ALA A 252 -6.84 -7.87 26.34
CA ALA A 252 -7.59 -6.83 27.01
C ALA A 252 -8.16 -5.81 25.99
N PRO A 253 -9.09 -6.20 25.10
CA PRO A 253 -9.55 -5.37 23.99
C PRO A 253 -10.10 -4.00 24.41
N ALA A 254 -10.72 -3.90 25.59
CA ALA A 254 -11.21 -2.64 26.13
C ALA A 254 -10.08 -1.63 26.45
N LYS A 255 -8.84 -2.09 26.63
CA LYS A 255 -7.65 -1.28 26.95
C LYS A 255 -6.84 -0.85 25.72
N TYR A 256 -7.23 -1.32 24.53
CA TYR A 256 -6.42 -1.07 23.32
C TYR A 256 -6.27 0.44 23.00
N TRP A 257 -7.36 1.18 23.02
CA TRP A 257 -7.32 2.61 22.68
C TRP A 257 -6.66 3.48 23.74
N ASP A 258 -6.68 3.03 25.01
CA ASP A 258 -5.89 3.65 26.08
C ASP A 258 -4.39 3.43 25.84
N TYR A 259 -4.01 2.20 25.45
CA TYR A 259 -2.64 1.87 25.07
C TYR A 259 -2.18 2.68 23.84
N ASP A 260 -3.00 2.77 22.81
CA ASP A 260 -2.73 3.54 21.59
C ASP A 260 -2.45 5.03 21.92
N ASN A 261 -3.28 5.64 22.75
CA ASN A 261 -3.08 6.99 23.23
C ASN A 261 -1.81 7.15 24.07
N TRP A 262 -1.60 6.21 24.98
CA TRP A 262 -0.48 6.25 25.92
C TRP A 262 0.87 6.13 25.19
N ILE A 263 0.99 5.23 24.22
CA ILE A 263 2.26 5.00 23.52
C ILE A 263 2.67 6.24 22.71
N TYR A 264 1.74 6.88 22.00
CA TYR A 264 2.02 8.12 21.28
C TYR A 264 2.34 9.31 22.19
N ALA A 265 1.76 9.34 23.39
CA ALA A 265 2.08 10.38 24.38
C ALA A 265 3.49 10.19 24.99
N ASN A 266 4.06 8.99 24.94
CA ASN A 266 5.29 8.63 25.63
C ASN A 266 6.44 8.23 24.69
N GLN A 267 6.36 8.49 23.38
CA GLN A 267 7.37 8.07 22.38
C GLN A 267 8.82 8.43 22.80
N GLU A 268 9.04 9.64 23.31
CA GLU A 268 10.37 10.10 23.72
C GLU A 268 10.96 9.35 24.92
N VAL A 269 10.09 8.93 25.84
CA VAL A 269 10.50 8.17 27.05
C VAL A 269 10.72 6.70 26.67
N ILE A 270 9.88 6.15 25.84
CA ILE A 270 9.96 4.77 25.34
C ILE A 270 11.29 4.56 24.60
N GLY A 271 11.68 5.46 23.72
CA GLY A 271 12.92 5.34 22.95
C GLY A 271 14.21 5.30 23.76
N LYS A 272 14.14 5.56 25.07
CA LYS A 272 15.29 5.53 25.99
C LYS A 272 15.37 4.23 26.83
N GLN A 273 14.46 3.31 26.63
CA GLN A 273 14.33 2.09 27.44
C GLN A 273 14.18 0.86 26.56
N SER A 274 14.32 -0.33 27.17
CA SER A 274 13.90 -1.58 26.50
C SER A 274 12.38 -1.59 26.37
N PHE A 275 11.88 -1.81 25.14
CA PHE A 275 10.44 -1.87 24.90
C PHE A 275 9.76 -2.99 25.68
N GLU A 276 10.44 -4.13 25.89
CA GLU A 276 9.93 -5.23 26.72
C GLU A 276 9.61 -4.77 28.16
N LYS A 277 10.50 -3.96 28.74
CA LYS A 277 10.26 -3.37 30.08
C LYS A 277 9.09 -2.42 30.06
N VAL A 278 9.06 -1.52 29.07
CA VAL A 278 7.96 -0.55 28.91
C VAL A 278 6.60 -1.23 28.78
N LEU A 279 6.51 -2.28 27.97
CA LEU A 279 5.28 -3.03 27.77
C LEU A 279 4.86 -3.78 29.07
N LYS A 280 5.84 -4.31 29.81
CA LYS A 280 5.60 -4.97 31.09
C LYS A 280 5.03 -3.98 32.10
N ASP A 281 5.71 -2.86 32.30
CA ASP A 281 5.29 -1.81 33.23
C ASP A 281 3.87 -1.32 32.89
N TYR A 282 3.60 -1.05 31.60
CA TYR A 282 2.25 -0.68 31.17
C TYR A 282 1.18 -1.72 31.51
N CYS A 283 1.48 -3.00 31.28
CA CYS A 283 0.53 -4.07 31.59
C CYS A 283 0.24 -4.16 33.09
N GLU A 284 1.29 -4.03 33.94
CA GLU A 284 1.18 -4.07 35.42
C GLU A 284 0.37 -2.86 35.92
N ASP A 285 0.63 -1.65 35.40
CA ASP A 285 -0.06 -0.43 35.81
C ASP A 285 -1.57 -0.41 35.40
N HIS A 286 -1.95 -1.24 34.42
CA HIS A 286 -3.32 -1.26 33.87
C HIS A 286 -4.07 -2.59 34.10
N ASP A 287 -3.58 -3.46 35.01
CA ASP A 287 -4.19 -4.76 35.31
C ASP A 287 -4.34 -5.68 34.10
N ILE A 288 -3.37 -5.66 33.18
CA ILE A 288 -3.33 -6.53 32.00
C ILE A 288 -2.40 -7.71 32.27
N ASN A 289 -2.83 -8.93 31.92
CA ASN A 289 -2.02 -10.12 32.09
C ASN A 289 -0.79 -10.10 31.16
N TYR A 290 0.35 -9.59 31.68
CA TYR A 290 1.59 -9.48 30.91
C TYR A 290 2.09 -10.83 30.36
N ALA A 291 1.97 -11.92 31.11
CA ALA A 291 2.41 -13.23 30.62
C ALA A 291 1.64 -13.68 29.37
N ALA A 292 0.34 -13.40 29.31
CA ALA A 292 -0.48 -13.66 28.12
C ALA A 292 -0.07 -12.74 26.95
N VAL A 293 0.19 -11.46 27.22
CA VAL A 293 0.68 -10.49 26.21
C VAL A 293 2.04 -10.93 25.67
N GLN A 294 2.99 -11.27 26.54
CA GLN A 294 4.34 -11.69 26.15
C GLN A 294 4.33 -12.96 25.29
N LYS A 295 3.45 -13.91 25.57
CA LYS A 295 3.29 -15.13 24.77
C LYS A 295 2.93 -14.80 23.31
N ILE A 296 2.09 -13.79 23.08
CA ILE A 296 1.70 -13.34 21.73
C ILE A 296 2.85 -12.59 21.08
N VAL A 297 3.48 -11.64 21.77
CA VAL A 297 4.62 -10.86 21.26
C VAL A 297 5.79 -11.77 20.82
N LYS A 298 6.06 -12.83 21.56
CA LYS A 298 7.12 -13.80 21.23
C LYS A 298 6.69 -14.85 20.20
N SER A 299 5.45 -14.85 19.76
CA SER A 299 4.92 -15.82 18.80
C SER A 299 5.45 -15.56 17.39
N GLN A 300 6.15 -16.53 16.79
CA GLN A 300 6.61 -16.40 15.41
C GLN A 300 5.45 -16.27 14.38
N PRO A 301 4.34 -17.00 14.51
CA PRO A 301 3.15 -16.77 13.68
C PRO A 301 2.64 -15.33 13.71
N GLU A 302 2.64 -14.65 14.85
CA GLU A 302 2.21 -13.25 14.95
C GLU A 302 3.17 -12.30 14.24
N ARG A 303 4.48 -12.53 14.39
CA ARG A 303 5.51 -11.77 13.66
C ARG A 303 5.36 -11.94 12.16
N ASN A 304 5.17 -13.18 11.71
CA ASN A 304 4.96 -13.47 10.28
C ASN A 304 3.69 -12.79 9.76
N ALA A 305 2.59 -12.83 10.50
CA ALA A 305 1.33 -12.18 10.11
C ALA A 305 1.47 -10.64 10.05
N LEU A 306 2.27 -10.04 10.93
CA LEU A 306 2.56 -8.61 10.87
C LEU A 306 3.46 -8.26 9.69
N LEU A 307 4.52 -9.05 9.44
CA LEU A 307 5.39 -8.88 8.27
C LEU A 307 4.60 -9.01 6.95
N GLU A 308 3.70 -9.99 6.85
CA GLU A 308 2.82 -10.17 5.70
C GLU A 308 1.87 -8.98 5.51
N GLN A 309 1.34 -8.40 6.58
CA GLN A 309 0.53 -7.19 6.49
C GLN A 309 1.35 -6.02 5.96
N VAL A 310 2.55 -5.79 6.49
CA VAL A 310 3.45 -4.73 6.01
C VAL A 310 3.80 -4.95 4.54
N SER A 311 4.17 -6.17 4.17
CA SER A 311 4.44 -6.57 2.78
C SER A 311 3.28 -6.20 1.85
N ARG A 312 2.07 -6.58 2.20
CA ARG A 312 0.85 -6.29 1.42
C ARG A 312 0.61 -4.79 1.23
N LEU A 313 0.88 -3.98 2.27
CA LEU A 313 0.77 -2.52 2.16
C LEU A 313 1.82 -1.96 1.18
N PHE A 314 3.06 -2.44 1.23
CA PHE A 314 4.09 -2.08 0.25
C PHE A 314 3.70 -2.46 -1.18
N ASP A 315 3.15 -3.65 -1.39
CA ASP A 315 2.74 -4.15 -2.71
C ASP A 315 1.69 -3.26 -3.37
N ILE A 316 0.81 -2.64 -2.58
CA ILE A 316 -0.20 -1.70 -3.10
C ILE A 316 0.27 -0.23 -3.11
N GLY A 317 1.55 -0.01 -2.83
CA GLY A 317 2.20 1.30 -2.89
C GLY A 317 1.99 2.18 -1.67
N ILE A 318 1.55 1.61 -0.52
CA ILE A 318 1.53 2.26 0.78
C ILE A 318 2.84 1.89 1.49
N ASN A 319 3.78 2.83 1.50
CA ASN A 319 5.15 2.63 1.99
C ASN A 319 5.62 3.71 2.98
N SER A 320 4.70 4.47 3.52
CA SER A 320 4.97 5.53 4.50
C SER A 320 3.86 5.66 5.53
N THR A 321 4.21 6.15 6.70
CA THR A 321 3.31 6.41 7.81
C THR A 321 3.40 7.86 8.32
N PRO A 322 2.31 8.44 8.80
CA PRO A 322 0.98 7.90 8.75
C PRO A 322 0.35 8.01 7.35
N THR A 323 -0.42 7.00 6.96
CA THR A 323 -1.28 7.04 5.78
C THR A 323 -2.73 6.87 6.21
N TYR A 324 -3.61 7.70 5.68
CA TYR A 324 -5.06 7.59 5.92
C TYR A 324 -5.78 7.18 4.63
N ILE A 325 -6.77 6.30 4.77
CA ILE A 325 -7.69 5.98 3.68
C ILE A 325 -9.08 6.42 4.12
N ILE A 326 -9.66 7.39 3.41
CA ILE A 326 -10.98 7.92 3.71
C ILE A 326 -11.93 7.50 2.60
N ASN A 327 -12.90 6.64 2.92
CA ASN A 327 -13.86 6.09 1.95
C ASN A 327 -13.18 5.48 0.71
N GLY A 328 -12.08 4.74 0.92
CA GLY A 328 -11.32 4.08 -0.15
C GLY A 328 -10.39 5.01 -0.95
N VAL A 329 -10.16 6.24 -0.49
CA VAL A 329 -9.23 7.19 -1.11
C VAL A 329 -8.04 7.42 -0.19
N VAL A 330 -6.84 7.16 -0.68
CA VAL A 330 -5.58 7.42 0.05
C VAL A 330 -5.38 8.93 0.20
N MET A 331 -5.00 9.34 1.40
CA MET A 331 -4.66 10.72 1.74
C MET A 331 -3.20 10.80 2.14
N GLY A 332 -2.42 11.64 1.47
CA GLY A 332 -1.08 11.97 1.89
C GLY A 332 -1.10 12.89 3.11
N PHE A 333 -0.38 12.53 4.18
CA PHE A 333 -0.43 13.32 5.41
C PHE A 333 0.45 14.58 5.35
N GLY A 334 1.62 14.51 4.76
CA GLY A 334 2.59 15.62 4.76
C GLY A 334 3.07 16.01 6.17
N PRO A 335 3.92 17.03 6.30
CA PRO A 335 4.51 17.40 7.60
C PRO A 335 3.49 17.87 8.64
N GLU A 336 2.48 18.64 8.22
CA GLU A 336 1.46 19.21 9.11
C GLU A 336 0.11 18.49 9.05
N GLY A 337 -0.13 17.72 8.01
CA GLY A 337 -1.32 16.91 7.85
C GLY A 337 -2.64 17.68 7.67
N GLN A 338 -2.60 19.01 7.45
CA GLN A 338 -3.80 19.83 7.44
C GLN A 338 -4.81 19.36 6.38
N PHE A 339 -4.33 19.03 5.18
CA PHE A 339 -5.18 18.57 4.10
C PHE A 339 -5.95 17.27 4.46
N THR A 340 -5.28 16.33 5.12
CA THR A 340 -5.89 15.08 5.58
C THR A 340 -6.86 15.32 6.73
N ILE A 341 -6.50 16.20 7.67
CA ILE A 341 -7.36 16.59 8.79
C ILE A 341 -8.66 17.23 8.26
N ASP A 342 -8.55 18.14 7.29
CA ASP A 342 -9.70 18.79 6.67
C ASP A 342 -10.57 17.78 5.91
N ALA A 343 -9.96 16.79 5.25
CA ALA A 343 -10.69 15.71 4.60
C ALA A 343 -11.44 14.83 5.60
N ILE A 344 -10.83 14.49 6.75
CA ILE A 344 -11.48 13.77 7.85
C ILE A 344 -12.67 14.57 8.40
N LYS A 345 -12.44 15.85 8.72
CA LYS A 345 -13.50 16.75 9.21
C LYS A 345 -14.65 16.84 8.22
N LYS A 346 -14.34 17.03 6.93
CA LYS A 346 -15.34 17.09 5.85
C LYS A 346 -16.13 15.79 5.75
N ALA A 347 -15.46 14.64 5.80
CA ALA A 347 -16.13 13.34 5.75
C ALA A 347 -17.09 13.15 6.93
N LEU A 348 -16.71 13.60 8.13
CA LEU A 348 -17.50 13.52 9.36
C LEU A 348 -18.59 14.62 9.46
N GLY A 349 -18.59 15.60 8.57
CA GLY A 349 -19.51 16.75 8.62
C GLY A 349 -19.28 17.64 9.86
N VAL A 350 -17.99 17.85 10.23
CA VAL A 350 -17.60 18.71 11.36
C VAL A 350 -16.66 19.83 10.88
N LYS A 351 -16.62 20.94 11.69
CA LYS A 351 -15.76 22.11 11.39
C LYS A 351 -14.37 21.98 11.98
#